data_b2c1ac0d4b30311aa69cf3710a32c07a
#
_entry.id   b2c1ac0d4b30311aa69cf3710a32c07a
#
_cell.length_a   1.000
_cell.length_b   1.000
_cell.length_c   1.000
_cell.angle_alpha   90.00
_cell.angle_beta   90.00
_cell.angle_gamma   90.00
#
_symmetry.space_group_name_H-M   'P 1'
#
loop_
_entity.id
_entity.type
_entity.pdbx_description
1 polymer ?
#
loop_
_entity_poly.entity_id
_entity_poly.type
_entity_poly.pdbx_seq_one_letter_code
_entity_poly.pdbx_strand_id
1 'polypeptide(L)'
;LTHRQAKYGYALSEDRRNLVLNPESAQVVKLIFQMYLEDMKIPEIARALDAQDVPSPQIQMAKKKRSRTKNKWQDSTIRSILKNPLYIGKCTLTLAKAKRELAVPAIVSKTEFQKAQKKLESTRLPSRKKARKKPNLLFKKIYDKESGKGLLCRTSEDESQQIYSFDKGYRCFSGKAPFIESEKIFREILSALGKEKMQAAHIDRVLDSNPEEVKQCMDAGLLQYRKKANEIVTHLMAKDDERTAVYREYEQGSISLEQVEEYEHQYQMEVQKQETAFKKVMLAVNDIEKAFSHGNPWLMKFRAISIPEKLERTHLKEWLDHVWIVDFEQVEVILQESKWKGFFPEEWLNNGEEDCNGKKE
;
A
#
# COMPACT_ATOMS: atom_id res chain seq x y z
N LEU A 1 10.13 29.12 -12.60
CA LEU A 1 10.76 27.82 -12.80
C LEU A 1 10.62 26.99 -11.52
N THR A 2 9.83 25.91 -11.56
CA THR A 2 9.59 25.03 -10.41
C THR A 2 10.75 24.06 -10.11
N HIS A 3 11.84 24.12 -10.90
CA HIS A 3 13.01 23.29 -10.66
C HIS A 3 13.98 23.99 -9.70
N ARG A 4 14.14 23.42 -8.52
CA ARG A 4 15.11 23.88 -7.53
C ARG A 4 16.58 23.82 -8.01
N GLN A 5 16.86 23.22 -9.17
CA GLN A 5 18.21 23.02 -9.68
C GLN A 5 18.23 23.15 -11.21
N ALA A 6 19.22 23.86 -11.74
CA ALA A 6 19.48 23.93 -13.18
C ALA A 6 20.00 22.60 -13.71
N LYS A 7 19.72 22.27 -14.98
CA LYS A 7 20.32 21.12 -15.67
C LYS A 7 21.81 21.37 -15.94
N TYR A 8 22.60 20.30 -16.01
CA TYR A 8 24.02 20.38 -16.34
C TYR A 8 24.24 21.20 -17.62
N GLY A 9 25.24 22.06 -17.63
CA GLY A 9 25.44 23.04 -18.71
C GLY A 9 24.77 24.39 -18.48
N TYR A 10 23.86 24.51 -17.50
CA TYR A 10 23.17 25.73 -17.17
C TYR A 10 23.27 26.08 -15.69
N ALA A 11 23.14 27.39 -15.40
CA ALA A 11 22.93 27.94 -14.07
C ALA A 11 21.60 28.70 -14.04
N LEU A 12 21.09 28.99 -12.86
CA LEU A 12 19.96 29.92 -12.70
C LEU A 12 20.52 31.34 -12.71
N SER A 13 19.81 32.26 -13.37
CA SER A 13 20.07 33.69 -13.26
C SER A 13 19.94 34.17 -11.81
N GLU A 14 20.49 35.34 -11.47
CA GLU A 14 20.44 35.92 -10.12
C GLU A 14 19.00 36.02 -9.59
N ASP A 15 18.06 36.43 -10.45
CA ASP A 15 16.63 36.51 -10.17
C ASP A 15 15.92 35.15 -10.13
N ARG A 16 16.63 34.02 -10.42
CA ARG A 16 16.15 32.64 -10.51
C ARG A 16 15.00 32.43 -11.50
N ARG A 17 14.77 33.32 -12.41
CA ARG A 17 13.66 33.25 -13.40
C ARG A 17 14.09 32.61 -14.69
N ASN A 18 15.37 32.73 -15.07
CA ASN A 18 15.90 32.28 -16.34
C ASN A 18 17.06 31.29 -16.18
N LEU A 19 17.30 30.48 -17.22
CA LEU A 19 18.48 29.65 -17.34
C LEU A 19 19.54 30.43 -18.14
N VAL A 20 20.72 30.52 -17.57
CA VAL A 20 21.93 31.07 -18.19
C VAL A 20 22.95 29.96 -18.41
N LEU A 21 23.84 30.15 -19.38
CA LEU A 21 24.92 29.21 -19.62
C LEU A 21 25.90 29.20 -18.43
N ASN A 22 26.27 28.01 -17.99
CA ASN A 22 27.43 27.84 -17.13
C ASN A 22 28.64 27.49 -18.03
N PRO A 23 29.64 28.35 -18.16
CA PRO A 23 30.71 28.20 -19.16
C PRO A 23 31.42 26.85 -19.08
N GLU A 24 31.80 26.42 -17.87
CA GLU A 24 32.54 25.18 -17.64
C GLU A 24 31.71 23.94 -18.03
N SER A 25 30.52 23.80 -17.48
CA SER A 25 29.67 22.64 -17.78
C SER A 25 29.07 22.65 -19.18
N ALA A 26 28.87 23.84 -19.78
CA ALA A 26 28.45 23.97 -21.17
C ALA A 26 29.52 23.46 -22.15
N GLN A 27 30.80 23.73 -21.89
CA GLN A 27 31.90 23.19 -22.67
C GLN A 27 31.95 21.64 -22.61
N VAL A 28 31.71 21.06 -21.44
CA VAL A 28 31.64 19.60 -21.29
C VAL A 28 30.47 19.01 -22.09
N VAL A 29 29.32 19.67 -22.12
CA VAL A 29 28.18 19.23 -22.95
C VAL A 29 28.57 19.26 -24.43
N LYS A 30 29.20 20.32 -24.94
CA LYS A 30 29.71 20.39 -26.32
C LYS A 30 30.68 19.25 -26.61
N LEU A 31 31.64 19.02 -25.73
CA LEU A 31 32.63 17.94 -25.85
C LEU A 31 31.95 16.56 -25.94
N ILE A 32 30.94 16.27 -25.12
CA ILE A 32 30.18 15.01 -25.17
C ILE A 32 29.51 14.84 -26.54
N PHE A 33 28.88 15.89 -27.08
CA PHE A 33 28.29 15.81 -28.43
C PHE A 33 29.33 15.60 -29.51
N GLN A 34 30.48 16.30 -29.44
CA GLN A 34 31.57 16.16 -30.39
C GLN A 34 32.14 14.74 -30.36
N MET A 35 32.56 14.22 -29.23
CA MET A 35 33.07 12.86 -29.09
C MET A 35 32.06 11.82 -29.63
N TYR A 36 30.78 11.99 -29.35
CA TYR A 36 29.74 11.09 -29.80
C TYR A 36 29.57 11.14 -31.33
N LEU A 37 29.68 12.32 -31.94
CA LEU A 37 29.61 12.46 -33.41
C LEU A 37 30.87 11.96 -34.11
N GLU A 38 32.01 11.96 -33.44
CA GLU A 38 33.30 11.36 -33.86
C GLU A 38 33.35 9.83 -33.66
N ASP A 39 32.20 9.18 -33.54
CA ASP A 39 32.02 7.71 -33.43
C ASP A 39 32.49 7.08 -32.11
N MET A 40 32.84 7.86 -31.10
CA MET A 40 33.17 7.32 -29.78
C MET A 40 31.92 6.72 -29.11
N LYS A 41 32.07 5.53 -28.52
CA LYS A 41 30.95 4.87 -27.80
C LYS A 41 30.70 5.52 -26.47
N ILE A 42 29.44 5.52 -26.00
CA ILE A 42 29.02 6.14 -24.74
C ILE A 42 29.88 5.69 -23.53
N PRO A 43 30.20 4.39 -23.34
CA PRO A 43 31.11 3.98 -22.26
C PRO A 43 32.54 4.50 -22.38
N GLU A 44 32.99 4.77 -23.60
CA GLU A 44 34.33 5.32 -23.86
C GLU A 44 34.35 6.81 -23.51
N ILE A 45 33.29 7.56 -23.87
CA ILE A 45 33.11 8.95 -23.48
C ILE A 45 33.10 9.08 -21.94
N ALA A 46 32.38 8.19 -21.23
CA ALA A 46 32.36 8.18 -19.76
C ALA A 46 33.76 8.01 -19.18
N ARG A 47 34.53 7.04 -19.71
CA ARG A 47 35.94 6.80 -19.27
C ARG A 47 36.87 7.98 -19.57
N ALA A 48 36.68 8.60 -20.74
CA ALA A 48 37.51 9.78 -21.12
C ALA A 48 37.25 10.97 -20.21
N LEU A 49 36.00 11.22 -19.82
CA LEU A 49 35.62 12.29 -18.89
C LEU A 49 36.10 11.98 -17.47
N ASP A 50 36.06 10.72 -17.04
CA ASP A 50 36.57 10.28 -15.74
C ASP A 50 38.11 10.40 -15.68
N ALA A 51 38.80 10.07 -16.76
CA ALA A 51 40.29 10.18 -16.87
C ALA A 51 40.76 11.63 -16.84
N GLN A 52 39.97 12.59 -17.28
CA GLN A 52 40.22 14.02 -17.23
C GLN A 52 39.70 14.67 -15.93
N ASP A 53 39.21 13.88 -14.99
CA ASP A 53 38.66 14.34 -13.71
C ASP A 53 37.53 15.37 -13.83
N VAL A 54 36.78 15.33 -14.96
CA VAL A 54 35.66 16.24 -15.23
C VAL A 54 34.55 16.00 -14.24
N PRO A 55 34.06 17.03 -13.52
CA PRO A 55 33.00 16.86 -12.52
C PRO A 55 31.69 16.37 -13.14
N SER A 56 31.16 15.25 -12.66
CA SER A 56 29.87 14.73 -13.11
C SER A 56 28.71 15.57 -12.58
N PRO A 57 27.52 15.55 -13.23
CA PRO A 57 26.34 16.30 -12.77
C PRO A 57 25.95 16.00 -11.32
N GLN A 58 26.22 14.80 -10.83
CA GLN A 58 25.91 14.39 -9.46
C GLN A 58 26.77 15.15 -8.43
N ILE A 59 28.04 15.36 -8.70
CA ILE A 59 28.95 16.11 -7.82
C ILE A 59 28.65 17.61 -7.87
N GLN A 60 28.40 18.15 -9.05
CA GLN A 60 28.06 19.56 -9.19
C GLN A 60 26.75 19.91 -8.45
N MET A 61 25.81 18.95 -8.34
CA MET A 61 24.55 19.11 -7.60
C MET A 61 24.68 18.82 -6.11
N ALA A 62 25.69 18.10 -5.67
CA ALA A 62 25.90 17.73 -4.28
C ALA A 62 26.45 18.88 -3.44
N LYS A 63 25.61 19.85 -3.09
CA LYS A 63 25.93 20.95 -2.14
C LYS A 63 26.14 20.49 -0.69
N LYS A 64 26.10 19.21 -0.35
CA LYS A 64 26.32 18.67 1.01
C LYS A 64 27.31 17.51 1.02
N LYS A 65 28.36 17.65 1.84
CA LYS A 65 29.50 16.77 2.16
C LYS A 65 29.19 15.33 2.62
N ARG A 66 28.17 14.62 2.07
CA ARG A 66 27.79 13.28 2.54
C ARG A 66 27.66 12.20 1.46
N SER A 67 28.24 12.41 0.28
CA SER A 67 28.27 11.32 -0.69
C SER A 67 29.67 10.73 -0.81
N ARG A 68 29.85 9.50 -0.32
CA ARG A 68 31.00 8.61 -0.62
C ARG A 68 30.97 8.13 -2.08
N THR A 69 30.15 8.71 -2.94
CA THR A 69 30.09 8.36 -4.37
C THR A 69 31.30 8.97 -5.07
N LYS A 70 32.16 8.10 -5.57
CA LYS A 70 33.25 8.46 -6.46
C LYS A 70 32.69 9.27 -7.64
N ASN A 71 33.41 10.35 -8.02
CA ASN A 71 33.10 11.10 -9.24
C ASN A 71 33.20 10.16 -10.43
N LYS A 72 32.07 9.63 -10.91
CA LYS A 72 32.04 8.76 -12.08
C LYS A 72 30.93 9.16 -13.01
N TRP A 73 31.29 9.31 -14.26
CA TRP A 73 30.33 9.48 -15.34
C TRP A 73 29.64 8.15 -15.65
N GLN A 74 28.33 8.19 -15.71
CA GLN A 74 27.53 7.02 -16.06
C GLN A 74 27.01 7.12 -17.47
N ASP A 75 26.94 6.00 -18.19
CA ASP A 75 26.38 5.88 -19.53
C ASP A 75 24.96 6.47 -19.62
N SER A 76 24.16 6.25 -18.58
CA SER A 76 22.80 6.78 -18.47
C SER A 76 22.78 8.32 -18.45
N THR A 77 23.76 8.94 -17.79
CA THR A 77 23.88 10.40 -17.72
C THR A 77 24.25 11.00 -19.07
N ILE A 78 25.27 10.42 -19.75
CA ILE A 78 25.68 10.84 -21.10
C ILE A 78 24.52 10.66 -22.07
N ARG A 79 23.84 9.53 -22.03
CA ARG A 79 22.67 9.25 -22.87
C ARG A 79 21.53 10.25 -22.61
N SER A 80 21.33 10.65 -21.38
CA SER A 80 20.35 11.67 -21.00
C SER A 80 20.72 13.07 -21.53
N ILE A 81 22.01 13.42 -21.50
CA ILE A 81 22.51 14.66 -22.11
C ILE A 81 22.28 14.65 -23.60
N LEU A 82 22.70 13.64 -24.30
CA LEU A 82 22.55 13.53 -25.76
C LEU A 82 21.10 13.60 -26.24
N LYS A 83 20.12 13.21 -25.41
CA LYS A 83 18.68 13.19 -25.73
C LYS A 83 17.91 14.46 -25.34
N ASN A 84 18.50 15.35 -24.58
CA ASN A 84 17.75 16.45 -23.96
C ASN A 84 17.63 17.64 -24.93
N PRO A 85 16.41 18.00 -25.38
CA PRO A 85 16.18 19.12 -26.30
C PRO A 85 16.49 20.49 -25.70
N LEU A 86 16.72 20.57 -24.39
CA LEU A 86 17.15 21.79 -23.70
C LEU A 86 18.44 22.35 -24.34
N TYR A 87 19.37 21.47 -24.76
CA TYR A 87 20.66 21.87 -25.29
C TYR A 87 20.60 22.53 -26.68
N ILE A 88 19.48 22.45 -27.37
CA ILE A 88 19.17 23.22 -28.60
C ILE A 88 18.25 24.42 -28.34
N GLY A 89 18.13 24.82 -27.08
CA GLY A 89 17.35 26.01 -26.72
C GLY A 89 15.86 25.75 -26.50
N LYS A 90 15.39 24.50 -26.50
CA LYS A 90 13.97 24.16 -26.28
C LYS A 90 13.74 23.69 -24.84
N CYS A 91 13.08 24.50 -24.05
CA CYS A 91 12.65 24.16 -22.71
C CYS A 91 11.13 24.07 -22.63
N THR A 92 10.59 22.88 -22.39
CA THR A 92 9.15 22.68 -22.18
C THR A 92 8.85 22.60 -20.68
N LEU A 93 8.07 23.52 -20.16
CA LEU A 93 7.56 23.49 -18.80
C LEU A 93 6.12 23.03 -18.80
N THR A 94 5.80 22.06 -17.93
CA THR A 94 4.43 21.63 -17.69
C THR A 94 3.95 22.25 -16.37
N LEU A 95 3.07 23.24 -16.46
CA LEU A 95 2.44 23.91 -15.32
C LEU A 95 0.94 23.61 -15.36
N ALA A 96 0.41 22.97 -14.32
CA ALA A 96 -1.03 22.71 -14.17
C ALA A 96 -1.71 22.16 -15.46
N LYS A 97 -1.11 21.14 -16.10
CA LYS A 97 -1.54 20.51 -17.37
C LYS A 97 -1.32 21.34 -18.65
N ALA A 98 -0.85 22.57 -18.58
CA ALA A 98 -0.48 23.36 -19.75
C ALA A 98 1.03 23.23 -20.03
N LYS A 99 1.39 23.01 -21.31
CA LYS A 99 2.80 23.02 -21.75
C LYS A 99 3.13 24.42 -22.26
N ARG A 100 4.18 25.02 -21.69
CA ARG A 100 4.74 26.27 -22.19
C ARG A 100 6.17 26.02 -22.65
N GLU A 101 6.49 26.54 -23.84
CA GLU A 101 7.85 26.50 -24.36
C GLU A 101 8.55 27.80 -23.96
N LEU A 102 9.73 27.69 -23.39
CA LEU A 102 10.62 28.80 -23.08
C LEU A 102 11.87 28.69 -23.94
N ALA A 103 12.27 29.80 -24.52
CA ALA A 103 13.55 29.92 -25.21
C ALA A 103 14.67 30.01 -24.14
N VAL A 104 15.68 29.16 -24.26
CA VAL A 104 16.89 29.18 -23.45
C VAL A 104 18.10 29.25 -24.35
N PRO A 105 19.25 29.76 -23.89
CA PRO A 105 20.47 29.80 -24.71
C PRO A 105 20.84 28.37 -25.15
N ALA A 106 21.05 28.16 -26.46
CA ALA A 106 21.45 26.86 -26.98
C ALA A 106 22.94 26.60 -26.71
N ILE A 107 23.28 25.36 -26.34
CA ILE A 107 24.69 24.92 -26.18
C ILE A 107 25.20 24.25 -27.45
N VAL A 108 24.33 23.55 -28.16
CA VAL A 108 24.63 22.75 -29.36
C VAL A 108 23.74 23.17 -30.50
N SER A 109 24.22 23.10 -31.73
CA SER A 109 23.38 23.40 -32.90
C SER A 109 22.30 22.37 -33.15
N LYS A 110 21.20 22.77 -33.78
CA LYS A 110 20.12 21.85 -34.18
C LYS A 110 20.62 20.70 -35.06
N THR A 111 21.60 20.98 -35.93
CA THR A 111 22.17 20.01 -36.86
C THR A 111 22.97 18.93 -36.15
N GLU A 112 23.82 19.30 -35.20
CA GLU A 112 24.60 18.37 -34.37
C GLU A 112 23.67 17.50 -33.51
N PHE A 113 22.69 18.10 -32.87
CA PHE A 113 21.69 17.39 -32.09
C PHE A 113 20.92 16.36 -32.96
N GLN A 114 20.45 16.75 -34.14
CA GLN A 114 19.74 15.84 -35.03
C GLN A 114 20.61 14.66 -35.51
N LYS A 115 21.89 14.94 -35.83
CA LYS A 115 22.87 13.88 -36.15
C LYS A 115 23.04 12.91 -35.01
N ALA A 116 23.17 13.44 -33.77
CA ALA A 116 23.28 12.62 -32.56
C ALA A 116 22.02 11.78 -32.31
N GLN A 117 20.80 12.33 -32.52
CA GLN A 117 19.55 11.56 -32.40
C GLN A 117 19.49 10.41 -33.41
N LYS A 118 19.76 10.68 -34.71
CA LYS A 118 19.78 9.63 -35.74
C LYS A 118 20.76 8.50 -35.41
N LYS A 119 21.94 8.85 -34.90
CA LYS A 119 22.93 7.89 -34.43
C LYS A 119 22.50 7.09 -33.19
N LEU A 120 21.81 7.75 -32.25
CA LEU A 120 21.22 7.07 -31.08
C LEU A 120 20.09 6.12 -31.47
N GLU A 121 19.32 6.42 -32.49
CA GLU A 121 18.25 5.57 -33.01
C GLU A 121 18.81 4.37 -33.75
N SER A 122 19.84 4.55 -34.61
CA SER A 122 20.48 3.46 -35.34
C SER A 122 21.22 2.47 -34.43
N THR A 123 21.77 2.97 -33.30
CA THR A 123 22.44 2.11 -32.29
C THR A 123 21.48 1.50 -31.29
N ARG A 124 20.18 1.80 -31.40
CA ARG A 124 19.17 1.25 -30.52
C ARG A 124 18.89 -0.20 -30.92
N LEU A 125 19.58 -1.13 -30.27
CA LEU A 125 19.18 -2.53 -30.33
C LEU A 125 17.67 -2.62 -30.07
N PRO A 126 16.91 -3.37 -30.91
CA PRO A 126 15.49 -3.57 -30.65
C PRO A 126 15.36 -4.07 -29.23
N SER A 127 14.63 -3.29 -28.40
CA SER A 127 14.34 -3.71 -27.04
C SER A 127 13.77 -5.13 -27.15
N ARG A 128 14.50 -6.14 -26.67
CA ARG A 128 13.91 -7.46 -26.45
C ARG A 128 12.59 -7.19 -25.74
N LYS A 129 11.47 -7.45 -26.42
CA LYS A 129 10.15 -7.41 -25.81
C LYS A 129 10.29 -8.36 -24.63
N LYS A 130 10.48 -7.81 -23.43
CA LYS A 130 10.48 -8.62 -22.21
C LYS A 130 9.17 -9.38 -22.26
N ALA A 131 9.25 -10.71 -22.36
CA ALA A 131 8.08 -11.55 -22.27
C ALA A 131 7.21 -10.99 -21.13
N ARG A 132 5.92 -10.79 -21.39
CA ARG A 132 5.03 -10.21 -20.39
C ARG A 132 5.12 -11.12 -19.17
N LYS A 133 5.77 -10.66 -18.10
CA LYS A 133 5.85 -11.42 -16.86
C LYS A 133 4.43 -11.75 -16.45
N LYS A 134 4.19 -13.00 -16.05
CA LYS A 134 2.91 -13.41 -15.46
C LYS A 134 2.55 -12.40 -14.35
N PRO A 135 1.33 -11.89 -14.29
CA PRO A 135 0.96 -10.90 -13.28
C PRO A 135 1.09 -11.50 -11.88
N ASN A 136 1.68 -10.75 -10.95
CA ASN A 136 1.67 -11.13 -9.54
C ASN A 136 0.23 -10.97 -8.99
N LEU A 137 -0.47 -12.09 -8.80
CA LEU A 137 -1.85 -12.10 -8.32
C LEU A 137 -1.96 -11.72 -6.84
N LEU A 138 -0.96 -12.10 -6.01
CA LEU A 138 -0.91 -11.84 -4.57
C LEU A 138 -0.13 -10.56 -4.20
N PHE A 139 -0.03 -9.60 -5.12
CA PHE A 139 0.65 -8.35 -4.85
C PHE A 139 0.05 -7.61 -3.64
N LYS A 140 0.87 -7.34 -2.62
CA LYS A 140 0.47 -6.74 -1.35
C LYS A 140 -0.58 -7.54 -0.56
N LYS A 141 -0.62 -8.86 -0.74
CA LYS A 141 -1.53 -9.75 -0.02
C LYS A 141 -0.83 -10.93 0.65
N ILE A 142 0.49 -11.02 0.56
CA ILE A 142 1.26 -12.12 1.12
C ILE A 142 2.36 -11.60 2.04
N TYR A 143 2.40 -12.12 3.25
CA TYR A 143 3.26 -11.65 4.33
C TYR A 143 3.85 -12.83 5.09
N ASP A 144 5.00 -12.62 5.67
CA ASP A 144 5.61 -13.52 6.64
C ASP A 144 4.98 -13.29 8.02
N LYS A 145 4.56 -14.36 8.69
CA LYS A 145 3.83 -14.26 9.95
C LYS A 145 4.71 -13.80 11.11
N GLU A 146 5.97 -14.21 11.12
CA GLU A 146 6.89 -13.85 12.20
C GLU A 146 7.33 -12.37 12.11
N SER A 147 7.74 -11.92 10.94
CA SER A 147 8.26 -10.56 10.75
C SER A 147 7.22 -9.53 10.33
N GLY A 148 6.04 -9.94 9.90
CA GLY A 148 5.00 -9.08 9.32
C GLY A 148 5.38 -8.46 7.97
N LYS A 149 6.50 -8.84 7.36
CA LYS A 149 7.00 -8.27 6.10
C LYS A 149 6.36 -8.93 4.89
N GLY A 150 6.04 -8.11 3.88
CA GLY A 150 5.56 -8.62 2.60
C GLY A 150 6.61 -9.42 1.83
N LEU A 151 6.21 -10.53 1.22
CA LEU A 151 7.06 -11.32 0.35
C LEU A 151 7.08 -10.80 -1.08
N LEU A 152 8.20 -10.99 -1.76
CA LEU A 152 8.40 -10.61 -3.16
C LEU A 152 8.12 -11.79 -4.08
N CYS A 153 7.32 -11.52 -5.12
CA CYS A 153 7.10 -12.46 -6.21
C CYS A 153 8.31 -12.48 -7.15
N ARG A 154 8.84 -13.66 -7.39
CA ARG A 154 9.93 -13.94 -8.33
C ARG A 154 9.52 -15.07 -9.28
N THR A 155 10.25 -15.19 -10.36
CA THR A 155 10.15 -16.37 -11.24
C THR A 155 11.22 -17.36 -10.79
N SER A 156 10.91 -18.65 -10.77
CA SER A 156 11.86 -19.73 -10.48
C SER A 156 13.04 -19.69 -11.44
N GLU A 157 14.15 -20.34 -11.11
CA GLU A 157 15.37 -20.35 -11.95
C GLU A 157 15.12 -20.95 -13.33
N ASP A 158 14.23 -21.93 -13.41
CA ASP A 158 13.80 -22.59 -14.66
C ASP A 158 12.71 -21.83 -15.45
N GLU A 159 12.30 -20.64 -14.96
CA GLU A 159 11.24 -19.79 -15.50
C GLU A 159 9.84 -20.44 -15.57
N SER A 160 9.66 -21.63 -15.00
CA SER A 160 8.39 -22.39 -15.08
C SER A 160 7.31 -21.83 -14.13
N GLN A 161 7.69 -21.41 -12.94
CA GLN A 161 6.77 -21.06 -11.86
C GLN A 161 7.02 -19.70 -11.23
N GLN A 162 6.00 -19.15 -10.58
CA GLN A 162 6.15 -18.01 -9.68
C GLN A 162 6.38 -18.52 -8.25
N ILE A 163 7.34 -17.89 -7.57
CA ILE A 163 7.68 -18.17 -6.19
C ILE A 163 7.62 -16.90 -5.36
N TYR A 164 7.35 -17.03 -4.08
CA TYR A 164 7.37 -15.95 -3.11
C TYR A 164 8.50 -16.17 -2.13
N SER A 165 9.31 -15.14 -1.91
CA SER A 165 10.47 -15.19 -1.02
C SER A 165 10.72 -13.84 -0.39
N PHE A 166 11.59 -13.78 0.61
CA PHE A 166 12.07 -12.53 1.17
C PHE A 166 12.89 -11.70 0.17
N ASP A 167 13.14 -10.44 0.48
CA ASP A 167 14.00 -9.58 -0.31
C ASP A 167 15.44 -10.12 -0.35
N LYS A 168 16.20 -9.71 -1.37
CA LYS A 168 17.58 -10.14 -1.64
C LYS A 168 18.56 -9.96 -0.47
N GLY A 169 18.22 -9.12 0.51
CA GLY A 169 19.00 -8.90 1.73
C GLY A 169 18.88 -9.99 2.79
N TYR A 170 17.90 -10.86 2.68
CA TYR A 170 17.69 -11.94 3.64
C TYR A 170 18.59 -13.13 3.30
N ARG A 171 19.68 -13.26 4.04
CA ARG A 171 20.57 -14.43 3.95
C ARG A 171 20.20 -15.42 5.02
N CYS A 172 19.68 -16.60 4.60
CA CYS A 172 19.64 -17.74 5.49
C CYS A 172 21.04 -18.31 5.69
N PHE A 173 21.27 -18.94 6.84
CA PHE A 173 22.51 -19.66 7.15
C PHE A 173 22.83 -20.77 6.13
N SER A 174 21.84 -21.27 5.40
CA SER A 174 21.95 -22.31 4.36
C SER A 174 22.29 -21.79 2.95
N GLY A 175 22.50 -20.49 2.77
CA GLY A 175 22.88 -19.90 1.47
C GLY A 175 21.78 -19.71 0.44
N LYS A 176 20.64 -20.38 0.54
CA LYS A 176 19.44 -20.16 -0.31
C LYS A 176 18.33 -19.55 0.54
N ALA A 177 17.74 -18.43 0.06
CA ALA A 177 16.58 -17.84 0.72
C ALA A 177 15.39 -18.82 0.60
N PRO A 178 14.65 -19.10 1.69
CA PRO A 178 13.46 -19.93 1.63
C PRO A 178 12.42 -19.31 0.69
N PHE A 179 11.67 -20.15 0.00
CA PHE A 179 10.62 -19.73 -0.92
C PHE A 179 9.42 -20.67 -0.84
N ILE A 180 8.28 -20.16 -1.26
CA ILE A 180 7.05 -20.95 -1.43
C ILE A 180 6.53 -20.77 -2.85
N GLU A 181 6.03 -21.84 -3.44
CA GLU A 181 5.47 -21.84 -4.79
C GLU A 181 4.07 -21.24 -4.82
N SER A 182 3.77 -20.46 -5.86
CA SER A 182 2.45 -19.85 -6.02
C SER A 182 1.31 -20.89 -6.10
N GLU A 183 1.57 -22.04 -6.71
CA GLU A 183 0.58 -23.11 -6.85
C GLU A 183 0.16 -23.69 -5.50
N LYS A 184 1.10 -23.86 -4.56
CA LYS A 184 0.80 -24.30 -3.20
C LYS A 184 -0.12 -23.30 -2.52
N ILE A 185 0.21 -21.98 -2.60
CA ILE A 185 -0.62 -20.93 -2.01
C ILE A 185 -2.01 -20.90 -2.63
N PHE A 186 -2.12 -21.02 -3.95
CA PHE A 186 -3.43 -21.01 -4.62
C PHE A 186 -4.28 -22.22 -4.25
N ARG A 187 -3.68 -23.39 -4.05
CA ARG A 187 -4.37 -24.59 -3.56
C ARG A 187 -4.93 -24.38 -2.17
N GLU A 188 -4.15 -23.78 -1.27
CA GLU A 188 -4.62 -23.46 0.08
C GLU A 188 -5.75 -22.43 0.09
N ILE A 189 -5.67 -21.43 -0.79
CA ILE A 189 -6.77 -20.44 -0.97
C ILE A 189 -8.05 -21.13 -1.45
N LEU A 190 -7.96 -22.01 -2.45
CA LEU A 190 -9.13 -22.75 -2.96
C LEU A 190 -9.72 -23.68 -1.90
N SER A 191 -8.87 -24.35 -1.12
CA SER A 191 -9.27 -25.18 0.01
C SER A 191 -9.99 -24.36 1.08
N ALA A 192 -9.43 -23.21 1.46
CA ALA A 192 -10.06 -22.30 2.42
C ALA A 192 -11.43 -21.79 1.93
N LEU A 193 -11.55 -21.42 0.66
CA LEU A 193 -12.83 -21.01 0.07
C LEU A 193 -13.87 -22.14 0.09
N GLY A 194 -13.43 -23.38 -0.14
CA GLY A 194 -14.27 -24.57 -0.03
C GLY A 194 -14.85 -24.76 1.37
N LYS A 195 -13.99 -24.64 2.39
CA LYS A 195 -14.39 -24.74 3.80
C LYS A 195 -15.37 -23.61 4.18
N GLU A 196 -15.07 -22.39 3.82
CA GLU A 196 -15.96 -21.24 4.10
C GLU A 196 -17.33 -21.41 3.45
N LYS A 197 -17.40 -21.89 2.21
CA LYS A 197 -18.66 -22.17 1.53
C LYS A 197 -19.50 -23.22 2.29
N MET A 198 -18.88 -24.29 2.70
CA MET A 198 -19.59 -25.37 3.43
C MET A 198 -20.09 -24.89 4.79
N GLN A 199 -19.23 -24.22 5.54
CA GLN A 199 -19.59 -23.65 6.84
C GLN A 199 -20.69 -22.61 6.73
N ALA A 200 -20.61 -21.70 5.73
CA ALA A 200 -21.64 -20.70 5.52
C ALA A 200 -23.00 -21.32 5.15
N ALA A 201 -23.01 -22.33 4.30
CA ALA A 201 -24.24 -23.04 3.95
C ALA A 201 -24.82 -23.83 5.13
N HIS A 202 -23.99 -24.36 6.03
CA HIS A 202 -24.42 -25.02 7.26
C HIS A 202 -25.04 -24.00 8.22
N ILE A 203 -24.37 -22.90 8.51
CA ILE A 203 -24.87 -21.85 9.39
C ILE A 203 -26.18 -21.26 8.87
N ASP A 204 -26.28 -21.01 7.55
CA ASP A 204 -27.53 -20.52 6.93
C ASP A 204 -28.70 -21.45 7.24
N ARG A 205 -28.49 -22.77 7.20
CA ARG A 205 -29.48 -23.79 7.61
C ARG A 205 -29.78 -23.77 9.11
N VAL A 206 -28.77 -23.60 9.96
CA VAL A 206 -28.94 -23.53 11.42
C VAL A 206 -29.80 -22.34 11.81
N LEU A 207 -29.58 -21.18 11.18
CA LEU A 207 -30.40 -19.97 11.41
C LEU A 207 -31.88 -20.19 11.09
N ASP A 208 -32.18 -21.03 10.08
CA ASP A 208 -33.58 -21.36 9.71
C ASP A 208 -34.18 -22.44 10.60
N SER A 209 -33.38 -23.46 10.97
CA SER A 209 -33.92 -24.68 11.59
C SER A 209 -34.02 -24.60 13.10
N ASN A 210 -33.16 -23.76 13.77
CA ASN A 210 -33.02 -23.74 15.23
C ASN A 210 -33.17 -22.32 15.82
N PRO A 211 -34.31 -21.64 15.62
CA PRO A 211 -34.50 -20.24 16.01
C PRO A 211 -34.33 -19.99 17.53
N GLU A 212 -34.72 -20.96 18.37
CA GLU A 212 -34.56 -20.82 19.82
C GLU A 212 -33.09 -20.89 20.27
N GLU A 213 -32.31 -21.78 19.70
CA GLU A 213 -30.87 -21.91 19.97
C GLU A 213 -30.12 -20.67 19.45
N VAL A 214 -30.44 -20.21 18.26
CA VAL A 214 -29.91 -18.94 17.68
C VAL A 214 -30.16 -17.77 18.61
N LYS A 215 -31.41 -17.66 19.14
CA LYS A 215 -31.78 -16.61 20.08
C LYS A 215 -30.99 -16.71 21.38
N GLN A 216 -30.82 -17.91 21.93
CA GLN A 216 -30.04 -18.13 23.15
C GLN A 216 -28.58 -17.71 22.97
N CYS A 217 -27.93 -18.09 21.87
CA CYS A 217 -26.56 -17.70 21.55
C CYS A 217 -26.42 -16.18 21.35
N MET A 218 -27.37 -15.57 20.66
CA MET A 218 -27.41 -14.11 20.46
C MET A 218 -27.60 -13.37 21.79
N ASP A 219 -28.56 -13.80 22.62
CA ASP A 219 -28.83 -13.17 23.93
C ASP A 219 -27.65 -13.31 24.88
N ALA A 220 -26.94 -14.45 24.87
CA ALA A 220 -25.71 -14.65 25.63
C ALA A 220 -24.62 -13.65 25.19
N GLY A 221 -24.43 -13.47 23.90
CA GLY A 221 -23.51 -12.48 23.33
C GLY A 221 -23.88 -11.03 23.67
N LEU A 222 -25.17 -10.72 23.73
CA LEU A 222 -25.71 -9.39 24.03
C LEU A 222 -25.65 -9.05 25.53
N LEU A 223 -25.62 -10.01 26.43
CA LEU A 223 -25.79 -9.82 27.87
C LEU A 223 -24.80 -8.80 28.44
N GLN A 224 -23.51 -8.92 28.12
CA GLN A 224 -22.49 -8.01 28.61
C GLN A 224 -22.67 -6.58 28.08
N TYR A 225 -23.13 -6.42 26.84
CA TYR A 225 -23.34 -5.11 26.23
C TYR A 225 -24.58 -4.42 26.77
N ARG A 226 -25.67 -5.17 27.00
CA ARG A 226 -26.88 -4.67 27.69
C ARG A 226 -26.55 -4.20 29.09
N LYS A 227 -25.72 -4.95 29.85
CA LYS A 227 -25.25 -4.54 31.17
C LYS A 227 -24.46 -3.23 31.09
N LYS A 228 -23.50 -3.13 30.20
CA LYS A 228 -22.73 -1.89 29.99
C LYS A 228 -23.61 -0.70 29.59
N ALA A 229 -24.56 -0.92 28.70
CA ALA A 229 -25.50 0.14 28.31
C ALA A 229 -26.30 0.68 29.53
N ASN A 230 -26.81 -0.24 30.35
CA ASN A 230 -27.53 0.13 31.57
C ASN A 230 -26.63 0.87 32.56
N GLU A 231 -25.37 0.44 32.75
CA GLU A 231 -24.40 1.13 33.60
C GLU A 231 -24.16 2.57 33.13
N ILE A 232 -24.01 2.79 31.84
CA ILE A 232 -23.82 4.12 31.24
C ILE A 232 -25.08 4.98 31.47
N VAL A 233 -26.27 4.45 31.22
CA VAL A 233 -27.53 5.17 31.40
C VAL A 233 -27.73 5.55 32.85
N THR A 234 -27.53 4.60 33.78
CA THR A 234 -27.64 4.86 35.24
C THR A 234 -26.64 5.93 35.71
N HIS A 235 -25.40 5.88 35.19
CA HIS A 235 -24.40 6.89 35.48
C HIS A 235 -24.81 8.29 35.01
N LEU A 236 -25.33 8.37 33.76
CA LEU A 236 -25.81 9.65 33.22
C LEU A 236 -26.99 10.21 33.99
N MET A 237 -27.96 9.35 34.41
CA MET A 237 -29.08 9.76 35.23
C MET A 237 -28.63 10.33 36.59
N ALA A 238 -27.67 9.64 37.25
CA ALA A 238 -27.11 10.12 38.49
C ALA A 238 -26.40 11.49 38.34
N LYS A 239 -25.70 11.69 37.23
CA LYS A 239 -25.04 12.97 36.91
C LYS A 239 -26.04 14.08 36.59
N ASP A 240 -27.20 13.78 36.03
CA ASP A 240 -28.26 14.74 35.78
C ASP A 240 -28.95 15.15 37.07
N ASP A 241 -29.13 14.21 38.01
CA ASP A 241 -29.62 14.48 39.37
C ASP A 241 -28.64 15.39 40.14
N GLU A 242 -27.31 15.10 40.08
CA GLU A 242 -26.28 15.95 40.68
C GLU A 242 -26.32 17.37 40.09
N ARG A 243 -26.43 17.48 38.75
CA ARG A 243 -26.58 18.76 38.08
C ARG A 243 -27.76 19.55 38.55
N THR A 244 -28.90 18.89 38.72
CA THR A 244 -30.11 19.50 39.26
C THR A 244 -29.92 20.01 40.69
N ALA A 245 -29.17 19.28 41.52
CA ALA A 245 -28.84 19.70 42.88
C ALA A 245 -27.94 20.94 42.88
N VAL A 246 -26.91 21.00 42.03
CA VAL A 246 -26.01 22.16 41.87
C VAL A 246 -26.80 23.43 41.50
N TYR A 247 -27.76 23.36 40.61
CA TYR A 247 -28.59 24.50 40.25
C TYR A 247 -29.49 24.97 41.40
N ARG A 248 -30.02 24.05 42.25
CA ARG A 248 -30.78 24.42 43.48
C ARG A 248 -29.91 25.13 44.50
N GLU A 249 -28.66 24.68 44.69
CA GLU A 249 -27.70 25.33 45.59
C GLU A 249 -27.35 26.75 45.12
N TYR A 250 -27.25 26.97 43.83
CA TYR A 250 -27.06 28.27 43.22
C TYR A 250 -28.26 29.19 43.44
N GLU A 251 -29.48 28.70 43.25
CA GLU A 251 -30.72 29.47 43.52
C GLU A 251 -30.85 29.86 44.98
N GLN A 252 -30.32 29.04 45.91
CA GLN A 252 -30.28 29.32 47.31
C GLN A 252 -29.13 30.26 47.73
N GLY A 253 -28.26 30.64 46.80
CA GLY A 253 -27.11 31.50 47.04
C GLY A 253 -25.94 30.80 47.75
N SER A 254 -25.95 29.47 47.83
CA SER A 254 -24.90 28.67 48.48
C SER A 254 -23.62 28.53 47.68
N ILE A 255 -23.70 28.66 46.37
CA ILE A 255 -22.56 28.59 45.43
C ILE A 255 -22.58 29.76 44.45
N SER A 256 -21.42 30.10 43.87
CA SER A 256 -21.26 31.17 42.91
C SER A 256 -21.56 30.72 41.48
N LEU A 257 -21.84 31.68 40.59
CA LEU A 257 -22.03 31.42 39.17
C LEU A 257 -20.78 30.72 38.53
N GLU A 258 -19.58 31.13 38.92
CA GLU A 258 -18.33 30.56 38.45
C GLU A 258 -18.22 29.06 38.78
N GLN A 259 -18.67 28.66 39.97
CA GLN A 259 -18.72 27.24 40.36
C GLN A 259 -19.76 26.45 39.57
N VAL A 260 -20.88 27.05 39.22
CA VAL A 260 -21.87 26.42 38.30
C VAL A 260 -21.29 26.23 36.89
N GLU A 261 -20.62 27.24 36.35
CA GLU A 261 -19.99 27.17 35.02
C GLU A 261 -18.89 26.11 34.96
N GLU A 262 -18.07 26.00 36.02
CA GLU A 262 -17.05 24.95 36.12
C GLU A 262 -17.68 23.55 36.18
N TYR A 263 -18.73 23.37 36.99
CA TYR A 263 -19.46 22.11 37.08
C TYR A 263 -20.11 21.75 35.73
N GLU A 264 -20.77 22.72 35.09
CA GLU A 264 -21.39 22.51 33.76
C GLU A 264 -20.37 22.08 32.71
N HIS A 265 -19.18 22.66 32.73
CA HIS A 265 -18.11 22.25 31.85
C HIS A 265 -17.68 20.79 32.10
N GLN A 266 -17.50 20.41 33.35
CA GLN A 266 -17.16 19.02 33.73
C GLN A 266 -18.29 18.06 33.40
N TYR A 267 -19.54 18.43 33.61
CA TYR A 267 -20.71 17.65 33.22
C TYR A 267 -20.76 17.41 31.74
N GLN A 268 -20.58 18.43 30.90
CA GLN A 268 -20.57 18.30 29.44
C GLN A 268 -19.44 17.37 28.93
N MET A 269 -18.27 17.44 29.52
CA MET A 269 -17.16 16.56 29.20
C MET A 269 -17.47 15.08 29.52
N GLU A 270 -18.09 14.83 30.69
CA GLU A 270 -18.48 13.48 31.12
C GLU A 270 -19.61 12.94 30.24
N VAL A 271 -20.61 13.74 29.90
CA VAL A 271 -21.70 13.36 28.97
C VAL A 271 -21.11 12.97 27.61
N GLN A 272 -20.24 13.77 27.02
CA GLN A 272 -19.61 13.48 25.74
C GLN A 272 -18.81 12.17 25.76
N LYS A 273 -18.10 11.91 26.84
CA LYS A 273 -17.35 10.66 27.05
C LYS A 273 -18.29 9.44 27.10
N GLN A 274 -19.38 9.55 27.90
CA GLN A 274 -20.35 8.48 28.05
C GLN A 274 -21.17 8.24 26.76
N GLU A 275 -21.54 9.29 26.04
CA GLU A 275 -22.16 9.15 24.71
C GLU A 275 -21.26 8.41 23.74
N THR A 276 -19.96 8.71 23.77
CA THR A 276 -18.98 8.01 22.91
C THR A 276 -18.89 6.53 23.29
N ALA A 277 -18.89 6.21 24.58
CA ALA A 277 -18.90 4.85 25.09
C ALA A 277 -20.20 4.12 24.71
N PHE A 278 -21.35 4.78 24.87
CA PHE A 278 -22.65 4.23 24.49
C PHE A 278 -22.75 3.93 23.00
N LYS A 279 -22.29 4.83 22.12
CA LYS A 279 -22.22 4.59 20.67
C LYS A 279 -21.40 3.35 20.33
N LYS A 280 -20.28 3.11 21.01
CA LYS A 280 -19.48 1.88 20.82
C LYS A 280 -20.23 0.63 21.25
N VAL A 281 -20.94 0.68 22.37
CA VAL A 281 -21.78 -0.42 22.84
C VAL A 281 -22.89 -0.72 21.85
N MET A 282 -23.60 0.29 21.37
CA MET A 282 -24.68 0.12 20.39
C MET A 282 -24.20 -0.43 19.05
N LEU A 283 -23.00 -0.02 18.61
CA LEU A 283 -22.38 -0.63 17.41
C LEU A 283 -22.12 -2.12 17.62
N ALA A 284 -21.60 -2.52 18.77
CA ALA A 284 -21.34 -3.94 19.07
C ALA A 284 -22.65 -4.75 19.17
N VAL A 285 -23.71 -4.18 19.74
CA VAL A 285 -25.04 -4.78 19.78
C VAL A 285 -25.56 -5.02 18.35
N ASN A 286 -25.51 -3.99 17.50
CA ASN A 286 -25.95 -4.10 16.13
C ASN A 286 -25.10 -5.13 15.32
N ASP A 287 -23.78 -5.20 15.58
CA ASP A 287 -22.92 -6.20 14.95
C ASP A 287 -23.32 -7.63 15.37
N ILE A 288 -23.66 -7.87 16.64
CA ILE A 288 -24.13 -9.18 17.12
C ILE A 288 -25.47 -9.54 16.47
N GLU A 289 -26.46 -8.63 16.51
CA GLU A 289 -27.79 -8.88 15.90
C GLU A 289 -27.67 -9.18 14.40
N LYS A 290 -26.81 -8.43 13.70
CA LYS A 290 -26.52 -8.65 12.30
C LYS A 290 -25.80 -9.99 12.06
N ALA A 291 -24.91 -10.38 12.97
CA ALA A 291 -24.15 -11.63 12.86
C ALA A 291 -25.08 -12.85 12.87
N PHE A 292 -26.11 -12.85 13.72
CA PHE A 292 -27.11 -13.93 13.83
C PHE A 292 -28.31 -13.77 12.86
N SER A 293 -28.10 -13.12 11.74
CA SER A 293 -29.11 -12.94 10.70
C SER A 293 -28.59 -13.37 9.32
N HIS A 294 -29.50 -13.63 8.37
CA HIS A 294 -29.14 -13.84 6.96
C HIS A 294 -28.45 -12.62 6.32
N GLY A 295 -28.49 -11.46 6.98
CA GLY A 295 -27.76 -10.25 6.60
C GLY A 295 -26.29 -10.23 7.06
N ASN A 296 -25.80 -11.29 7.71
CA ASN A 296 -24.41 -11.45 8.07
C ASN A 296 -23.52 -11.33 6.81
N PRO A 297 -22.55 -10.39 6.77
CA PRO A 297 -21.73 -10.16 5.58
C PRO A 297 -20.92 -11.38 5.13
N TRP A 298 -20.48 -12.22 6.07
CA TRP A 298 -19.78 -13.45 5.76
C TRP A 298 -20.71 -14.48 5.11
N LEU A 299 -21.92 -14.71 5.66
CA LEU A 299 -22.91 -15.60 5.07
C LEU A 299 -23.31 -15.15 3.67
N MET A 300 -23.64 -13.88 3.50
CA MET A 300 -24.00 -13.32 2.20
C MET A 300 -22.91 -13.53 1.15
N LYS A 301 -21.65 -13.46 1.56
CA LYS A 301 -20.50 -13.63 0.67
C LYS A 301 -20.25 -15.08 0.29
N PHE A 302 -20.27 -16.00 1.27
CA PHE A 302 -19.74 -17.35 1.07
C PHE A 302 -20.80 -18.44 0.85
N ARG A 303 -22.05 -18.30 1.30
CA ARG A 303 -23.09 -19.34 1.16
C ARG A 303 -23.36 -19.76 -0.30
N ALA A 304 -23.26 -18.83 -1.25
CA ALA A 304 -23.54 -19.07 -2.67
C ALA A 304 -22.31 -18.86 -3.58
N ILE A 305 -21.10 -18.87 -3.00
CA ILE A 305 -19.88 -18.66 -3.78
C ILE A 305 -19.67 -19.75 -4.82
N SER A 306 -19.37 -19.36 -6.06
CA SER A 306 -18.90 -20.27 -7.11
C SER A 306 -17.38 -20.28 -7.11
N ILE A 307 -16.77 -21.40 -6.69
CA ILE A 307 -15.33 -21.54 -6.61
C ILE A 307 -14.78 -21.84 -8.01
N PRO A 308 -13.92 -21.00 -8.58
CA PRO A 308 -13.37 -21.20 -9.92
C PRO A 308 -12.26 -22.27 -9.88
N GLU A 309 -12.06 -22.98 -10.99
CA GLU A 309 -10.91 -23.87 -11.14
C GLU A 309 -9.56 -23.10 -11.09
N LYS A 310 -9.55 -21.86 -11.56
CA LYS A 310 -8.37 -21.00 -11.59
C LYS A 310 -8.66 -19.64 -10.99
N LEU A 311 -7.82 -19.26 -10.01
CA LEU A 311 -7.92 -17.97 -9.36
C LEU A 311 -7.45 -16.83 -10.29
N GLU A 312 -8.24 -15.77 -10.35
CA GLU A 312 -7.94 -14.53 -11.03
C GLU A 312 -7.80 -13.37 -10.02
N ARG A 313 -7.29 -12.25 -10.49
CA ARG A 313 -7.09 -11.07 -9.64
C ARG A 313 -8.42 -10.51 -9.08
N THR A 314 -9.49 -10.62 -9.83
CA THR A 314 -10.86 -10.24 -9.40
C THR A 314 -11.31 -11.06 -8.21
N HIS A 315 -11.18 -12.39 -8.28
CA HIS A 315 -11.50 -13.33 -7.22
C HIS A 315 -10.71 -13.03 -5.95
N LEU A 316 -9.37 -12.87 -6.07
CA LEU A 316 -8.51 -12.56 -4.94
C LEU A 316 -8.75 -11.18 -4.33
N LYS A 317 -9.23 -10.21 -5.12
CA LYS A 317 -9.60 -8.89 -4.60
C LYS A 317 -10.89 -8.95 -3.78
N GLU A 318 -11.81 -9.78 -4.20
CA GLU A 318 -13.14 -9.90 -3.58
C GLU A 318 -13.13 -10.77 -2.33
N TRP A 319 -12.40 -11.88 -2.34
CA TRP A 319 -12.50 -12.89 -1.28
C TRP A 319 -11.32 -12.93 -0.33
N LEU A 320 -10.10 -12.62 -0.81
CA LEU A 320 -8.89 -12.71 -0.01
C LEU A 320 -8.60 -11.38 0.69
N ASP A 321 -8.41 -11.42 2.00
CA ASP A 321 -7.81 -10.30 2.72
C ASP A 321 -6.29 -10.36 2.58
N HIS A 322 -5.65 -11.36 3.18
CA HIS A 322 -4.22 -11.61 3.06
C HIS A 322 -3.86 -13.06 3.34
N VAL A 323 -2.59 -13.39 3.12
CA VAL A 323 -2.00 -14.71 3.35
C VAL A 323 -0.80 -14.55 4.25
N TRP A 324 -0.75 -15.30 5.34
CA TRP A 324 0.41 -15.46 6.17
C TRP A 324 1.21 -16.70 5.76
N ILE A 325 2.50 -16.55 5.59
CA ILE A 325 3.44 -17.66 5.46
C ILE A 325 4.05 -17.88 6.84
N VAL A 326 3.84 -19.08 7.41
CA VAL A 326 4.28 -19.40 8.77
C VAL A 326 5.74 -19.87 8.76
N ASP A 327 6.10 -20.81 7.88
CA ASP A 327 7.44 -21.39 7.80
C ASP A 327 7.84 -21.83 6.38
N PHE A 328 7.24 -21.28 5.33
CA PHE A 328 7.33 -21.70 3.92
C PHE A 328 6.76 -23.11 3.61
N GLU A 329 6.33 -23.85 4.62
CA GLU A 329 5.59 -25.10 4.47
C GLU A 329 4.10 -24.91 4.79
N GLN A 330 3.78 -24.06 5.74
CA GLN A 330 2.41 -23.78 6.18
C GLN A 330 1.95 -22.40 5.71
N VAL A 331 0.72 -22.38 5.23
CA VAL A 331 0.05 -21.17 4.70
C VAL A 331 -1.23 -20.96 5.47
N GLU A 332 -1.39 -19.78 6.04
CA GLU A 332 -2.62 -19.37 6.69
C GLU A 332 -3.34 -18.34 5.81
N VAL A 333 -4.52 -18.68 5.36
CA VAL A 333 -5.33 -17.86 4.45
C VAL A 333 -6.36 -17.10 5.25
N ILE A 334 -6.32 -15.76 5.18
CA ILE A 334 -7.32 -14.89 5.79
C ILE A 334 -8.24 -14.36 4.70
N LEU A 335 -9.49 -14.74 4.78
CA LEU A 335 -10.53 -14.29 3.85
C LEU A 335 -11.24 -13.05 4.38
N GLN A 336 -11.83 -12.29 3.47
CA GLN A 336 -12.60 -11.09 3.81
C GLN A 336 -13.85 -11.48 4.62
N GLU A 337 -14.27 -10.59 5.51
CA GLU A 337 -15.44 -10.78 6.39
C GLU A 337 -15.33 -11.94 7.40
N SER A 338 -14.17 -12.60 7.53
CA SER A 338 -13.98 -13.71 8.48
C SER A 338 -14.27 -13.35 9.93
N LYS A 339 -14.15 -12.07 10.31
CA LYS A 339 -14.52 -11.58 11.65
C LYS A 339 -15.98 -11.89 12.03
N TRP A 340 -16.89 -11.92 11.05
CA TRP A 340 -18.31 -12.20 11.28
C TRP A 340 -18.59 -13.65 11.61
N LYS A 341 -17.70 -14.57 11.24
CA LYS A 341 -17.73 -15.97 11.59
C LYS A 341 -17.47 -16.19 13.09
N GLY A 342 -16.62 -15.38 13.71
CA GLY A 342 -16.28 -15.48 15.13
C GLY A 342 -17.42 -15.19 16.11
N PHE A 343 -18.60 -14.77 15.64
CA PHE A 343 -19.79 -14.65 16.47
C PHE A 343 -20.50 -15.98 16.70
N PHE A 344 -20.29 -16.97 15.83
CA PHE A 344 -20.92 -18.28 15.93
C PHE A 344 -20.15 -19.21 16.86
N PRO A 345 -20.85 -20.12 17.59
CA PRO A 345 -20.20 -21.17 18.35
C PRO A 345 -19.30 -22.05 17.46
N GLU A 346 -18.13 -22.47 17.99
CA GLU A 346 -17.22 -23.35 17.24
C GLU A 346 -17.87 -24.65 16.82
N GLU A 347 -18.78 -25.18 17.65
CA GLU A 347 -19.53 -26.41 17.38
C GLU A 347 -20.37 -26.27 16.09
N TRP A 348 -20.96 -25.12 15.84
CA TRP A 348 -21.72 -24.88 14.60
C TRP A 348 -20.80 -24.80 13.38
N LEU A 349 -19.58 -24.30 13.55
CA LEU A 349 -18.63 -24.19 12.47
C LEU A 349 -17.98 -25.53 12.11
N ASN A 350 -17.80 -26.41 13.10
CA ASN A 350 -17.13 -27.71 12.92
C ASN A 350 -18.09 -28.78 12.35
N ASN A 351 -19.36 -28.78 12.72
CA ASN A 351 -20.36 -29.72 12.19
C ASN A 351 -20.60 -29.58 10.67
N GLY A 352 -20.26 -28.44 10.09
CA GLY A 352 -20.25 -28.26 8.63
C GLY A 352 -19.17 -29.05 7.89
N GLU A 353 -18.14 -29.57 8.58
CA GLU A 353 -17.06 -30.40 7.99
C GLU A 353 -17.42 -31.90 7.97
N GLU A 354 -18.26 -32.40 8.89
CA GLU A 354 -18.62 -33.83 8.99
C GLU A 354 -19.61 -34.28 7.90
N ASP A 355 -20.49 -33.41 7.42
CA ASP A 355 -21.47 -33.72 6.35
C ASP A 355 -20.80 -34.06 4.99
N CYS A 356 -19.50 -33.83 4.83
CA CYS A 356 -18.77 -34.15 3.59
C CYS A 356 -18.01 -35.45 3.60
N ASN A 357 -17.76 -36.05 4.77
CA ASN A 357 -17.10 -37.35 4.88
C ASN A 357 -18.10 -38.56 4.85
N GLY A 358 -19.40 -38.32 4.95
CA GLY A 358 -20.45 -39.30 5.00
C GLY A 358 -20.97 -39.82 3.66
N LYS A 359 -20.44 -39.39 2.51
CA LYS A 359 -20.82 -39.91 1.17
C LYS A 359 -19.61 -40.45 0.42
N LYS A 360 -19.01 -41.51 0.99
CA LYS A 360 -18.22 -42.49 0.27
C LYS A 360 -18.75 -43.86 0.72
N GLU A 361 -19.89 -44.26 0.21
CA GLU A 361 -20.30 -45.61 -0.02
C GLU A 361 -20.83 -45.76 -1.42
#